data_260ef14a4bc31bb6b69ca3d95c3d9a07
#
_entry.id   260ef14a4bc31bb6b69ca3d95c3d9a07
#
_cell.length_a   1.000
_cell.length_b   1.000
_cell.length_c   1.000
_cell.angle_alpha   90.00
_cell.angle_beta   90.00
_cell.angle_gamma   90.00
#
_symmetry.space_group_name_H-M   'P 1'
#
loop_
_entity.id
_entity.type
_entity.pdbx_description
1 polymer ?
#
loop_
_entity_poly.entity_id
_entity_poly.type
_entity_poly.pdbx_seq_one_letter_code
_entity_poly.pdbx_strand_id
1 'polypeptide(L)'
;LRKLKSILLVDDDETTNFLNKFFIRQLDNDLTVNTVTNGEEAIEFLEAVPYKKHMPCLLILDTNMPIMNGWEFLDVYEKKFDKDFKKNVIIVMLTALDTEAVTAMAMSNPNVTDTAQKPLSDLKFRVLINKYFS
;
A
#
# COMPACT_ATOMS: atom_id res chain seq x y z
N LEU A 1 -15.36 7.05 -9.09
CA LEU A 1 -14.11 6.37 -8.72
C LEU A 1 -13.30 6.03 -9.96
N ARG A 2 -12.00 6.17 -9.87
CA ARG A 2 -11.09 5.86 -10.98
C ARG A 2 -10.71 4.38 -10.98
N LYS A 3 -10.34 3.89 -12.16
CA LYS A 3 -9.88 2.51 -12.31
C LYS A 3 -8.46 2.37 -11.77
N LEU A 4 -8.25 1.39 -10.88
CA LEU A 4 -6.94 1.06 -10.34
C LEU A 4 -6.01 0.56 -11.45
N LYS A 5 -4.77 1.04 -11.47
CA LYS A 5 -3.75 0.63 -12.45
C LYS A 5 -2.65 -0.24 -11.85
N SER A 6 -2.27 0.01 -10.60
CA SER A 6 -1.18 -0.73 -9.98
C SER A 6 -1.38 -0.91 -8.49
N ILE A 7 -0.70 -1.90 -7.95
CA ILE A 7 -0.62 -2.14 -6.50
C ILE A 7 0.86 -2.26 -6.13
N LEU A 8 1.26 -1.53 -5.09
CA LEU A 8 2.59 -1.65 -4.51
C LEU A 8 2.47 -2.33 -3.15
N LEU A 9 3.12 -3.48 -3.01
CA LEU A 9 3.16 -4.24 -1.76
C LEU A 9 4.47 -3.93 -1.04
N VAL A 10 4.37 -3.39 0.16
CA VAL A 10 5.52 -2.98 0.98
C VAL A 10 5.54 -3.85 2.24
N ASP A 11 6.34 -4.91 2.22
CA ASP A 11 6.42 -5.89 3.31
C ASP A 11 7.78 -6.57 3.23
N ASP A 12 8.46 -6.76 4.37
CA ASP A 12 9.77 -7.39 4.40
C ASP A 12 9.72 -8.92 4.26
N ASP A 13 8.54 -9.52 4.38
CA ASP A 13 8.36 -10.95 4.22
C ASP A 13 8.09 -11.29 2.75
N GLU A 14 9.07 -11.89 2.10
CA GLU A 14 8.98 -12.27 0.69
C GLU A 14 7.86 -13.27 0.42
N THR A 15 7.60 -14.18 1.35
CA THR A 15 6.49 -15.13 1.23
C THR A 15 5.15 -14.43 1.23
N THR A 16 4.96 -13.47 2.12
CA THR A 16 3.76 -12.63 2.18
C THR A 16 3.56 -11.87 0.86
N ASN A 17 4.61 -11.24 0.35
CA ASN A 17 4.56 -10.52 -0.93
C ASN A 17 4.18 -11.46 -2.08
N PHE A 18 4.76 -12.64 -2.12
CA PHE A 18 4.45 -13.64 -3.16
C PHE A 18 2.98 -14.05 -3.11
N LEU A 19 2.47 -14.38 -1.92
CA LEU A 19 1.07 -14.79 -1.76
C LEU A 19 0.11 -13.66 -2.11
N ASN A 20 0.39 -12.46 -1.67
CA ASN A 20 -0.46 -11.31 -1.95
C ASN A 20 -0.50 -10.99 -3.45
N LYS A 21 0.65 -11.07 -4.12
CA LYS A 21 0.72 -10.92 -5.58
C LYS A 21 -0.11 -11.98 -6.29
N PHE A 22 -0.05 -13.22 -5.81
CA PHE A 22 -0.85 -14.32 -6.35
C PHE A 22 -2.35 -14.02 -6.20
N PHE A 23 -2.80 -13.61 -5.02
CA PHE A 23 -4.21 -13.27 -4.77
C PHE A 23 -4.70 -12.16 -5.71
N ILE A 24 -3.90 -11.11 -5.87
CA ILE A 24 -4.26 -9.97 -6.73
C ILE A 24 -4.41 -10.41 -8.18
N ARG A 25 -3.51 -11.24 -8.67
CA ARG A 25 -3.56 -11.74 -10.05
C ARG A 25 -4.76 -12.63 -10.32
N GLN A 26 -5.26 -13.32 -9.30
CA GLN A 26 -6.51 -14.07 -9.41
C GLN A 26 -7.72 -13.16 -9.59
N LEU A 27 -7.67 -11.94 -9.02
CA LEU A 27 -8.75 -10.96 -9.14
C LEU A 27 -8.71 -10.21 -10.46
N ASP A 28 -7.52 -9.78 -10.88
CA ASP A 28 -7.32 -8.97 -12.07
C ASP A 28 -5.89 -9.13 -12.57
N ASN A 29 -5.73 -9.89 -13.63
CA ASN A 29 -4.42 -10.17 -14.21
C ASN A 29 -3.81 -8.97 -14.94
N ASP A 30 -4.60 -7.94 -15.21
CA ASP A 30 -4.13 -6.72 -15.90
C ASP A 30 -3.49 -5.71 -14.96
N LEU A 31 -3.66 -5.86 -13.65
CA LEU A 31 -3.04 -4.97 -12.68
C LEU A 31 -1.52 -5.20 -12.62
N THR A 32 -0.79 -4.11 -12.63
CA THR A 32 0.65 -4.15 -12.37
C THR A 32 0.87 -4.26 -10.86
N VAL A 33 1.58 -5.31 -10.42
CA VAL A 33 1.88 -5.53 -9.02
C VAL A 33 3.39 -5.52 -8.82
N ASN A 34 3.86 -4.61 -7.98
CA ASN A 34 5.27 -4.50 -7.60
C ASN A 34 5.41 -4.77 -6.10
N THR A 35 6.55 -5.33 -5.71
CA THR A 35 6.85 -5.62 -4.31
C THR A 35 8.17 -4.97 -3.91
N VAL A 36 8.21 -4.41 -2.71
CA VAL A 36 9.42 -3.89 -2.08
C VAL A 36 9.46 -4.37 -0.64
N THR A 37 10.62 -4.31 0.00
CA THR A 37 10.82 -4.97 1.31
C THR A 37 11.02 -4.01 2.48
N ASN A 38 11.04 -2.71 2.24
CA ASN A 38 11.11 -1.71 3.30
C ASN A 38 10.63 -0.35 2.78
N GLY A 39 10.52 0.61 3.71
CA GLY A 39 10.04 1.95 3.38
C GLY A 39 10.96 2.73 2.46
N GLU A 40 12.28 2.54 2.59
CA GLU A 40 13.25 3.21 1.73
C GLU A 40 13.10 2.78 0.27
N GLU A 41 12.97 1.47 0.03
CA GLU A 41 12.70 0.94 -1.31
C GLU A 41 11.37 1.46 -1.86
N ALA A 42 10.36 1.60 -1.01
CA ALA A 42 9.08 2.14 -1.43
C ALA A 42 9.19 3.60 -1.89
N ILE A 43 9.94 4.43 -1.18
CA ILE A 43 10.18 5.83 -1.58
C ILE A 43 10.91 5.87 -2.92
N GLU A 44 11.99 5.09 -3.06
CA GLU A 44 12.76 5.02 -4.31
C GLU A 44 11.89 4.57 -5.48
N PHE A 45 11.05 3.58 -5.26
CA PHE A 45 10.13 3.09 -6.29
C PHE A 45 9.15 4.19 -6.72
N LEU A 46 8.53 4.88 -5.77
CA LEU A 46 7.55 5.93 -6.09
C LEU A 46 8.19 7.12 -6.80
N GLU A 47 9.44 7.43 -6.49
CA GLU A 47 10.17 8.51 -7.18
C GLU A 47 10.52 8.15 -8.63
N ALA A 48 10.72 6.88 -8.93
CA ALA A 48 11.20 6.40 -10.23
C ALA A 48 10.10 5.91 -11.17
N VAL A 49 8.93 5.58 -10.64
CA VAL A 49 7.87 4.92 -11.41
C VAL A 49 7.25 5.87 -12.45
N PRO A 50 6.96 5.38 -13.68
CA PRO A 50 6.23 6.17 -14.66
C PRO A 50 4.81 6.47 -14.17
N TYR A 51 4.56 7.72 -13.85
CA TYR A 51 3.31 8.18 -13.24
C TYR A 51 2.07 7.74 -14.02
N LYS A 52 2.04 7.96 -15.32
CA LYS A 52 0.86 7.68 -16.14
C LYS A 52 0.47 6.20 -16.18
N LYS A 53 1.46 5.32 -16.10
CA LYS A 53 1.22 3.87 -16.17
C LYS A 53 0.80 3.27 -14.84
N HIS A 54 1.22 3.87 -13.73
CA HIS A 54 1.06 3.28 -12.40
C HIS A 54 -0.02 3.95 -11.57
N MET A 55 -0.47 5.14 -11.94
CA MET A 55 -1.45 5.86 -11.14
C MET A 55 -2.85 5.79 -11.76
N PRO A 56 -3.88 5.58 -10.94
CA PRO A 56 -3.87 5.48 -9.47
C PRO A 56 -3.33 4.15 -8.96
N CYS A 57 -2.70 4.22 -7.79
CA CYS A 57 -2.01 3.12 -7.15
C CYS A 57 -2.60 2.83 -5.76
N LEU A 58 -2.75 1.54 -5.45
CA LEU A 58 -3.06 1.09 -4.09
C LEU A 58 -1.75 0.63 -3.44
N LEU A 59 -1.36 1.29 -2.37
CA LEU A 59 -0.15 0.98 -1.63
C LEU A 59 -0.52 0.27 -0.34
N ILE A 60 -0.06 -0.97 -0.19
CA ILE A 60 -0.28 -1.79 0.99
C ILE A 60 0.99 -1.74 1.83
N LEU A 61 0.91 -1.15 3.01
CA LEU A 61 2.07 -0.78 3.82
C LEU A 61 2.11 -1.56 5.12
N ASP A 62 3.14 -2.38 5.29
CA ASP A 62 3.43 -3.03 6.57
C ASP A 62 3.98 -2.01 7.57
N THR A 63 3.75 -2.25 8.85
CA THR A 63 4.23 -1.37 9.93
C THR A 63 5.66 -1.68 10.34
N ASN A 64 6.02 -2.95 10.41
CA ASN A 64 7.32 -3.43 10.92
C ASN A 64 8.20 -3.93 9.79
N MET A 65 9.26 -3.17 9.49
CA MET A 65 10.23 -3.53 8.46
C MET A 65 11.60 -2.99 8.86
N PRO A 66 12.71 -3.64 8.42
CA PRO A 66 14.05 -3.11 8.66
C PRO A 66 14.32 -1.85 7.83
N ILE A 67 15.38 -1.14 8.16
CA ILE A 67 15.89 0.04 7.46
C ILE A 67 14.95 1.24 7.62
N MET A 68 13.73 1.16 7.10
CA MET A 68 12.69 2.17 7.25
C MET A 68 11.36 1.45 7.42
N ASN A 69 10.74 1.59 8.59
CA ASN A 69 9.44 0.97 8.86
C ASN A 69 8.29 1.79 8.25
N GLY A 70 7.06 1.29 8.42
CA GLY A 70 5.89 1.93 7.82
C GLY A 70 5.62 3.33 8.35
N TRP A 71 5.85 3.58 9.64
CA TRP A 71 5.66 4.90 10.24
C TRP A 71 6.66 5.90 9.72
N GLU A 72 7.92 5.50 9.62
CA GLU A 72 8.99 6.33 9.07
C GLU A 72 8.76 6.61 7.58
N PHE A 73 8.26 5.61 6.84
CA PHE A 73 7.87 5.81 5.45
C PHE A 73 6.84 6.93 5.32
N LEU A 74 5.81 6.92 6.16
CA LEU A 74 4.76 7.94 6.11
C LEU A 74 5.31 9.34 6.35
N ASP A 75 6.28 9.50 7.26
CA ASP A 75 6.92 10.79 7.53
C ASP A 75 7.69 11.31 6.31
N VAL A 76 8.46 10.43 5.67
CA VAL A 76 9.21 10.78 4.45
C VAL A 76 8.26 11.07 3.29
N TYR A 77 7.24 10.26 3.13
CA TYR A 77 6.22 10.40 2.09
C TYR A 77 5.54 11.77 2.17
N GLU A 78 5.16 12.19 3.37
CA GLU A 78 4.52 13.50 3.58
C GLU A 78 5.39 14.65 3.09
N LYS A 79 6.69 14.57 3.30
CA LYS A 79 7.63 15.64 2.97
C LYS A 79 8.07 15.62 1.51
N LYS A 80 8.20 14.45 0.91
CA LYS A 80 8.78 14.30 -0.43
C LYS A 80 7.80 14.46 -1.57
N PHE A 81 6.55 14.08 -1.38
CA PHE A 81 5.56 14.05 -2.45
C PHE A 81 4.53 15.15 -2.27
N ASP A 82 4.13 15.79 -3.36
CA ASP A 82 3.16 16.87 -3.33
C ASP A 82 1.71 16.34 -3.30
N LYS A 83 0.76 17.26 -3.19
CA LYS A 83 -0.66 16.91 -3.11
C LYS A 83 -1.16 16.22 -4.38
N ASP A 84 -0.67 16.63 -5.53
CA ASP A 84 -1.11 16.05 -6.81
C ASP A 84 -0.67 14.60 -6.93
N PHE A 85 0.54 14.28 -6.49
CA PHE A 85 1.00 12.91 -6.43
C PHE A 85 0.17 12.09 -5.45
N LYS A 86 -0.03 12.61 -4.24
CA LYS A 86 -0.74 11.92 -3.15
C LYS A 86 -2.19 11.61 -3.48
N LYS A 87 -2.86 12.42 -4.28
CA LYS A 87 -4.24 12.16 -4.73
C LYS A 87 -4.37 10.84 -5.48
N ASN A 88 -3.29 10.37 -6.06
CA ASN A 88 -3.30 9.20 -6.93
C ASN A 88 -2.83 7.93 -6.21
N VAL A 89 -2.54 8.03 -4.91
CA VAL A 89 -2.09 6.89 -4.11
C VAL A 89 -3.04 6.70 -2.93
N ILE A 90 -3.62 5.53 -2.84
CA ILE A 90 -4.41 5.12 -1.67
C ILE A 90 -3.52 4.25 -0.80
N ILE A 91 -3.27 4.68 0.44
CA ILE A 91 -2.43 3.93 1.37
C ILE A 91 -3.31 3.18 2.37
N VAL A 92 -3.15 1.87 2.41
CA VAL A 92 -3.77 0.98 3.40
C VAL A 92 -2.67 0.43 4.29
N MET A 93 -2.73 0.71 5.58
CA MET A 93 -1.72 0.25 6.53
C MET A 93 -2.12 -1.08 7.12
N LEU A 94 -1.19 -2.04 7.09
CA LEU A 94 -1.42 -3.38 7.64
C LEU A 94 -1.03 -3.43 9.11
N THR A 95 -1.87 -4.07 9.91
CA THR A 95 -1.60 -4.29 11.33
C THR A 95 -1.64 -5.79 11.63
N ALA A 96 -0.72 -6.26 12.47
CA ALA A 96 -0.72 -7.64 12.93
C ALA A 96 -1.82 -7.86 13.97
N LEU A 97 -2.10 -6.82 14.75
CA LEU A 97 -3.12 -6.81 15.79
C LEU A 97 -4.14 -5.73 15.47
N ASP A 98 -5.41 -6.12 15.40
CA ASP A 98 -6.51 -5.19 15.21
C ASP A 98 -6.93 -4.64 16.56
N THR A 99 -6.13 -3.72 17.12
CA THR A 99 -6.49 -2.99 18.33
C THR A 99 -6.96 -1.61 17.95
N GLU A 100 -7.93 -1.09 18.69
CA GLU A 100 -8.43 0.26 18.47
C GLU A 100 -7.31 1.30 18.55
N ALA A 101 -6.35 1.11 19.46
CA ALA A 101 -5.25 2.05 19.63
C ALA A 101 -4.35 2.11 18.39
N VAL A 102 -3.99 0.97 17.82
CA VAL A 102 -3.14 0.91 16.62
C VAL A 102 -3.89 1.46 15.42
N THR A 103 -5.14 1.08 15.25
CA THR A 103 -6.00 1.58 14.17
C THR A 103 -6.15 3.10 14.27
N ALA A 104 -6.42 3.62 15.46
CA ALA A 104 -6.56 5.06 15.68
C ALA A 104 -5.27 5.80 15.35
N MET A 105 -4.12 5.25 15.73
CA MET A 105 -2.82 5.84 15.42
C MET A 105 -2.56 5.90 13.93
N ALA A 106 -2.87 4.81 13.21
CA ALA A 106 -2.74 4.76 11.76
C ALA A 106 -3.67 5.77 11.09
N MET A 107 -4.94 5.79 11.48
CA MET A 107 -5.94 6.67 10.87
C MET A 107 -5.75 8.15 11.24
N SER A 108 -4.94 8.46 12.26
CA SER A 108 -4.58 9.84 12.57
C SER A 108 -3.60 10.43 11.57
N ASN A 109 -2.91 9.61 10.80
CA ASN A 109 -2.00 10.08 9.76
C ASN A 109 -2.79 10.50 8.52
N PRO A 110 -2.60 11.73 8.03
CA PRO A 110 -3.42 12.25 6.91
C PRO A 110 -3.22 11.49 5.60
N ASN A 111 -2.14 10.74 5.45
CA ASN A 111 -1.85 9.98 4.23
C ASN A 111 -2.39 8.55 4.27
N VAL A 112 -2.86 8.08 5.41
CA VAL A 112 -3.44 6.74 5.55
C VAL A 112 -4.93 6.82 5.28
N THR A 113 -5.38 6.07 4.28
CA THR A 113 -6.80 6.04 3.89
C THR A 113 -7.57 4.99 4.69
N ASP A 114 -6.95 3.84 4.94
CA ASP A 114 -7.61 2.73 5.62
C ASP A 114 -6.57 1.83 6.30
N THR A 115 -7.05 0.91 7.10
CA THR A 115 -6.23 -0.14 7.72
C THR A 115 -6.82 -1.51 7.39
N ALA A 116 -5.98 -2.52 7.43
CA ALA A 116 -6.40 -3.90 7.28
C ALA A 116 -5.56 -4.79 8.16
N GLN A 117 -6.15 -5.87 8.67
CA GLN A 117 -5.45 -6.83 9.51
C GLN A 117 -4.80 -7.92 8.67
N LYS A 118 -3.57 -8.28 9.01
CA LYS A 118 -2.90 -9.44 8.42
C LYS A 118 -3.55 -10.74 8.89
N PRO A 119 -3.55 -11.77 8.07
CA PRO A 119 -3.10 -11.82 6.68
C PRO A 119 -4.16 -11.31 5.71
N LEU A 120 -3.73 -10.84 4.55
CA LEU A 120 -4.64 -10.47 3.47
C LEU A 120 -5.04 -11.72 2.69
N SER A 121 -6.12 -11.59 1.94
CA SER A 121 -6.69 -12.65 1.10
C SER A 121 -7.24 -12.04 -0.18
N ASP A 122 -7.61 -12.88 -1.14
CA ASP A 122 -8.28 -12.42 -2.35
C ASP A 122 -9.55 -11.62 -2.04
N LEU A 123 -10.33 -12.09 -1.05
CA LEU A 123 -11.55 -11.39 -0.63
C LEU A 123 -11.25 -10.01 -0.05
N LYS A 124 -10.24 -9.91 0.82
CA LYS A 124 -9.85 -8.61 1.41
C LYS A 124 -9.36 -7.63 0.35
N PHE A 125 -8.56 -8.09 -0.62
CA PHE A 125 -8.15 -7.24 -1.73
C PHE A 125 -9.34 -6.77 -2.57
N ARG A 126 -10.28 -7.67 -2.84
CA ARG A 126 -11.48 -7.31 -3.59
C ARG A 126 -12.28 -6.22 -2.87
N VAL A 127 -12.45 -6.35 -1.57
CA VAL A 127 -13.17 -5.35 -0.76
C VAL A 127 -12.47 -4.00 -0.83
N LEU A 128 -11.15 -3.96 -0.65
CA LEU A 128 -10.37 -2.72 -0.70
C LEU A 128 -10.44 -2.07 -2.09
N ILE A 129 -10.26 -2.87 -3.13
CA ILE A 129 -10.29 -2.35 -4.51
C ILE A 129 -11.67 -1.79 -4.84
N ASN A 130 -12.73 -2.50 -4.50
CA ASN A 130 -14.09 -2.05 -4.80
C ASN A 130 -14.50 -0.83 -3.97
N LYS A 131 -13.91 -0.65 -2.80
CA LYS A 131 -14.21 0.49 -1.93
C LYS A 131 -13.63 1.80 -2.46
N TYR A 132 -12.43 1.77 -3.02
CA TYR A 132 -11.69 2.97 -3.40
C TYR A 132 -11.50 3.16 -4.91
N PHE A 133 -11.81 2.16 -5.71
CA PHE A 133 -11.61 2.20 -7.16
C PHE A 133 -12.83 1.63 -7.89
N SER A 134 -12.95 2.00 -9.15
CA SER A 134 -14.02 1.48 -10.00
C SER A 134 -13.62 0.21 -10.74
#